data_5a5281d7e1843f65c2900b75d54a5056
#
_entry.id   5a5281d7e1843f65c2900b75d54a5056
#
_cell.length_a   1.000
_cell.length_b   1.000
_cell.length_c   1.000
_cell.angle_alpha   90.00
_cell.angle_beta   90.00
_cell.angle_gamma   90.00
#
_symmetry.space_group_name_H-M   'P 1'
#
loop_
_entity.id
_entity.type
_entity.pdbx_description
1 polymer ?
#
loop_
_entity_poly.entity_id
_entity_poly.type
_entity_poly.pdbx_seq_one_letter_code
_entity_poly.pdbx_strand_id
1 'polypeptide(L)'
;MIRRIAMVLLAFALCLGCAQSGKQPQTDAGSTSGTEKENRMETTAEKLRELGFDVKEDPSLKGAFGGNSGIEAYMLLAELGMGDYDDESGEWTPTSDRVYAFDAEVFDIEHMYTLFLKGIQSIVPDIEITDVKEDLSGMTEEMTTSEESGEMTDGTRGISFLCNGHPYAIELTSYGDWINPEIIDFMEDVLEKENCPKRLHLLPVMDQVAVLVYCTEEQAAALDALIQG
;
A
#
# COMPACT_ATOMS: atom_id res chain seq x y z
N MET A 1 -9.97 21.71 -0.10
CA MET A 1 -10.71 21.19 1.09
C MET A 1 -9.76 20.18 1.73
N ILE A 2 -9.02 20.62 2.75
CA ILE A 2 -7.90 19.87 3.37
C ILE A 2 -8.50 18.77 4.25
N ARG A 3 -8.41 17.52 3.83
CA ARG A 3 -8.69 16.36 4.69
C ARG A 3 -7.46 16.10 5.55
N ARG A 4 -7.54 16.49 6.81
CA ARG A 4 -6.55 16.10 7.83
C ARG A 4 -6.70 14.60 8.07
N ILE A 5 -5.76 13.80 7.60
CA ILE A 5 -5.63 12.39 7.99
C ILE A 5 -4.97 12.41 9.37
N ALA A 6 -5.77 12.19 10.40
CA ALA A 6 -5.25 11.99 11.76
C ALA A 6 -4.62 10.59 11.83
N MET A 7 -3.33 10.54 12.06
CA MET A 7 -2.58 9.31 12.33
C MET A 7 -3.05 8.74 13.67
N VAL A 8 -3.87 7.68 13.63
CA VAL A 8 -4.30 6.95 14.83
C VAL A 8 -3.40 5.73 14.97
N LEU A 9 -2.40 5.84 15.82
CA LEU A 9 -1.63 4.69 16.32
C LEU A 9 -2.55 3.83 17.20
N LEU A 10 -3.07 2.72 16.68
CA LEU A 10 -3.83 1.74 17.44
C LEU A 10 -2.95 0.50 17.68
N ALA A 11 -2.36 0.44 18.87
CA ALA A 11 -1.67 -0.77 19.36
C ALA A 11 -2.71 -1.84 19.67
N PHE A 12 -2.75 -2.93 18.91
CA PHE A 12 -3.56 -4.11 19.21
C PHE A 12 -2.77 -5.09 20.07
N ALA A 13 -3.21 -5.22 21.34
CA ALA A 13 -2.75 -6.27 22.24
C ALA A 13 -3.41 -7.62 21.85
N LEU A 14 -2.60 -8.61 21.51
CA LEU A 14 -3.00 -9.99 21.30
C LEU A 14 -3.43 -10.64 22.62
N CYS A 15 -4.70 -10.91 22.80
CA CYS A 15 -5.21 -11.84 23.82
C CYS A 15 -5.41 -13.22 23.21
N LEU A 16 -4.52 -14.15 23.54
CA LEU A 16 -4.68 -15.58 23.35
C LEU A 16 -5.73 -16.11 24.33
N GLY A 17 -6.81 -16.69 23.81
CA GLY A 17 -7.83 -17.38 24.60
C GLY A 17 -8.09 -18.77 24.04
N CYS A 18 -7.86 -19.78 24.84
CA CYS A 18 -7.86 -21.22 24.57
C CYS A 18 -9.22 -21.81 24.17
N ALA A 19 -9.03 -22.91 23.45
CA ALA A 19 -9.94 -23.94 22.96
C ALA A 19 -11.02 -24.48 23.92
N GLN A 20 -12.12 -24.96 23.34
CA GLN A 20 -12.77 -26.19 23.80
C GLN A 20 -13.43 -26.99 22.66
N SER A 21 -13.14 -28.25 22.70
CA SER A 21 -13.56 -29.39 21.87
C SER A 21 -15.04 -29.73 22.04
N GLY A 22 -15.76 -30.00 20.95
CA GLY A 22 -17.11 -30.55 21.00
C GLY A 22 -17.39 -31.47 19.79
N LYS A 23 -17.74 -32.70 20.11
CA LYS A 23 -17.96 -33.90 19.26
C LYS A 23 -19.05 -33.76 18.21
N GLN A 24 -18.76 -34.41 17.06
CA GLN A 24 -19.68 -34.80 15.98
C GLN A 24 -20.79 -35.73 16.43
N PRO A 25 -21.92 -35.78 15.68
CA PRO A 25 -22.36 -37.05 15.14
C PRO A 25 -22.59 -37.05 13.62
N GLN A 26 -22.15 -38.13 13.01
CA GLN A 26 -22.46 -38.57 11.65
C GLN A 26 -23.95 -38.96 11.53
N THR A 27 -24.58 -38.65 10.40
CA THR A 27 -25.68 -39.40 9.83
C THR A 27 -25.59 -39.42 8.31
N ASP A 28 -25.81 -40.64 7.78
CA ASP A 28 -25.68 -41.08 6.40
C ASP A 28 -26.76 -40.61 5.46
N ALA A 29 -26.37 -40.53 4.17
CA ALA A 29 -27.02 -40.97 2.93
C ALA A 29 -28.36 -40.36 2.49
N GLY A 30 -28.28 -39.70 1.33
CA GLY A 30 -29.42 -39.39 0.45
C GLY A 30 -28.94 -38.87 -0.88
N SER A 31 -28.64 -39.78 -1.83
CA SER A 31 -28.33 -39.48 -3.23
C SER A 31 -29.56 -38.89 -3.93
N THR A 32 -29.46 -37.63 -4.35
CA THR A 32 -30.32 -37.06 -5.41
C THR A 32 -29.43 -36.28 -6.36
N SER A 33 -29.30 -36.83 -7.57
CA SER A 33 -28.76 -36.22 -8.77
C SER A 33 -29.65 -35.04 -9.19
N GLY A 34 -29.33 -33.88 -8.67
CA GLY A 34 -29.80 -32.60 -9.16
C GLY A 34 -28.54 -31.80 -9.57
N THR A 35 -28.52 -31.29 -10.79
CA THR A 35 -27.52 -30.31 -11.25
C THR A 35 -27.61 -29.07 -10.36
N GLU A 36 -27.05 -29.15 -9.16
CA GLU A 36 -26.72 -27.98 -8.36
C GLU A 36 -25.62 -27.23 -9.12
N LYS A 37 -26.00 -26.12 -9.75
CA LYS A 37 -25.02 -25.03 -9.89
C LYS A 37 -24.57 -24.75 -8.47
N GLU A 38 -23.44 -25.32 -8.09
CA GLU A 38 -22.73 -24.99 -6.88
C GLU A 38 -22.60 -23.47 -6.87
N ASN A 39 -23.30 -22.83 -5.95
CA ASN A 39 -23.18 -21.39 -5.70
C ASN A 39 -21.83 -21.21 -4.99
N ARG A 40 -20.74 -21.40 -5.76
CA ARG A 40 -19.38 -21.21 -5.28
C ARG A 40 -19.26 -19.74 -4.92
N MET A 41 -19.07 -19.48 -3.66
CA MET A 41 -18.80 -18.14 -3.16
C MET A 41 -17.49 -17.66 -3.81
N GLU A 42 -17.56 -16.55 -4.50
CA GLU A 42 -16.42 -15.92 -5.17
C GLU A 42 -15.33 -15.60 -4.17
N THR A 43 -14.07 -15.97 -4.48
CA THR A 43 -12.94 -15.72 -3.60
C THR A 43 -12.51 -14.25 -3.67
N THR A 44 -11.80 -13.76 -2.65
CA THR A 44 -11.22 -12.41 -2.63
C THR A 44 -10.29 -12.19 -3.83
N ALA A 45 -9.48 -13.20 -4.18
CA ALA A 45 -8.59 -13.15 -5.34
C ALA A 45 -9.37 -13.05 -6.67
N GLU A 46 -10.51 -13.75 -6.80
CA GLU A 46 -11.38 -13.64 -7.98
C GLU A 46 -11.94 -12.22 -8.13
N LYS A 47 -12.42 -11.61 -7.06
CA LYS A 47 -12.89 -10.21 -7.05
C LYS A 47 -11.79 -9.21 -7.42
N LEU A 48 -10.58 -9.39 -6.91
CA LEU A 48 -9.44 -8.54 -7.27
C LEU A 48 -9.07 -8.67 -8.75
N ARG A 49 -9.13 -9.91 -9.32
CA ARG A 49 -8.90 -10.14 -10.75
C ARG A 49 -9.98 -9.50 -11.63
N GLU A 50 -11.23 -9.48 -11.18
CA GLU A 50 -12.32 -8.76 -11.89
C GLU A 50 -12.08 -7.25 -11.91
N LEU A 51 -11.45 -6.69 -10.87
CA LEU A 51 -10.99 -5.30 -10.84
C LEU A 51 -9.70 -5.06 -11.67
N GLY A 52 -9.13 -6.15 -12.24
CA GLY A 52 -7.96 -6.09 -13.12
C GLY A 52 -6.62 -6.23 -12.41
N PHE A 53 -6.59 -6.73 -11.17
CA PHE A 53 -5.36 -7.03 -10.43
C PHE A 53 -4.99 -8.50 -10.59
N ASP A 54 -3.81 -8.79 -11.14
CA ASP A 54 -3.34 -10.17 -11.38
C ASP A 54 -2.75 -10.78 -10.11
N VAL A 55 -3.60 -10.91 -9.09
CA VAL A 55 -3.22 -11.54 -7.81
C VAL A 55 -3.29 -13.06 -7.91
N LYS A 56 -2.35 -13.74 -7.26
CA LYS A 56 -2.37 -15.19 -7.06
C LYS A 56 -3.15 -15.52 -5.79
N GLU A 57 -3.87 -16.65 -5.81
CA GLU A 57 -4.44 -17.16 -4.56
C GLU A 57 -3.31 -17.62 -3.64
N ASP A 58 -3.31 -17.12 -2.42
CA ASP A 58 -2.47 -17.67 -1.36
C ASP A 58 -3.33 -18.47 -0.37
N PRO A 59 -3.24 -19.81 -0.40
CA PRO A 59 -3.99 -20.67 0.52
C PRO A 59 -3.67 -20.41 2.00
N SER A 60 -2.50 -19.84 2.31
CA SER A 60 -2.09 -19.53 3.68
C SER A 60 -2.87 -18.35 4.26
N LEU A 61 -3.31 -17.43 3.44
CA LEU A 61 -4.14 -16.29 3.84
C LEU A 61 -5.59 -16.69 4.09
N LYS A 62 -6.04 -17.80 3.47
CA LYS A 62 -7.43 -18.27 3.56
C LYS A 62 -7.77 -18.68 4.99
N GLY A 63 -8.57 -17.87 5.65
CA GLY A 63 -8.97 -18.08 7.04
C GLY A 63 -7.93 -17.64 8.09
N ALA A 64 -6.73 -17.20 7.69
CA ALA A 64 -5.69 -16.71 8.61
C ALA A 64 -6.20 -15.52 9.46
N PHE A 65 -7.07 -14.70 8.89
CA PHE A 65 -7.61 -13.48 9.53
C PHE A 65 -9.06 -13.64 9.95
N GLY A 66 -9.47 -14.84 10.39
CA GLY A 66 -10.85 -15.09 10.84
C GLY A 66 -11.92 -14.95 9.76
N GLY A 67 -11.55 -15.05 8.49
CA GLY A 67 -12.45 -14.88 7.33
C GLY A 67 -12.70 -13.43 6.95
N ASN A 68 -11.89 -12.49 7.43
CA ASN A 68 -11.95 -11.08 7.00
C ASN A 68 -11.40 -10.94 5.59
N SER A 69 -12.30 -10.79 4.62
CA SER A 69 -11.95 -10.64 3.20
C SER A 69 -11.21 -9.34 2.88
N GLY A 70 -11.41 -8.30 3.70
CA GLY A 70 -10.71 -7.02 3.53
C GLY A 70 -9.23 -7.12 3.84
N ILE A 71 -8.86 -7.80 4.94
CA ILE A 71 -7.45 -8.05 5.27
C ILE A 71 -6.82 -8.96 4.21
N GLU A 72 -7.52 -10.01 3.76
CA GLU A 72 -7.05 -10.89 2.69
C GLU A 72 -6.78 -10.10 1.40
N ALA A 73 -7.71 -9.21 0.99
CA ALA A 73 -7.54 -8.36 -0.18
C ALA A 73 -6.31 -7.45 -0.07
N TYR A 74 -6.14 -6.81 1.08
CA TYR A 74 -4.98 -5.96 1.36
C TYR A 74 -3.67 -6.74 1.24
N MET A 75 -3.58 -7.91 1.87
CA MET A 75 -2.38 -8.74 1.87
C MET A 75 -2.02 -9.23 0.45
N LEU A 76 -3.02 -9.63 -0.34
CA LEU A 76 -2.81 -10.04 -1.74
C LEU A 76 -2.31 -8.88 -2.61
N LEU A 77 -2.80 -7.66 -2.38
CA LEU A 77 -2.32 -6.47 -3.07
C LEU A 77 -0.93 -6.04 -2.58
N ALA A 78 -0.65 -6.16 -1.28
CA ALA A 78 0.67 -5.89 -0.72
C ALA A 78 1.72 -6.85 -1.32
N GLU A 79 1.44 -8.17 -1.37
CA GLU A 79 2.31 -9.16 -2.01
C GLU A 79 2.53 -8.84 -3.49
N LEU A 80 1.47 -8.49 -4.22
CA LEU A 80 1.56 -8.11 -5.64
C LEU A 80 2.42 -6.86 -5.85
N GLY A 81 2.37 -5.89 -4.95
CA GLY A 81 3.02 -4.58 -5.09
C GLY A 81 4.42 -4.50 -4.49
N MET A 82 4.82 -5.45 -3.63
CA MET A 82 6.13 -5.43 -2.96
C MET A 82 7.30 -5.57 -3.93
N GLY A 83 7.09 -6.21 -5.08
CA GLY A 83 8.15 -6.49 -6.05
C GLY A 83 9.08 -7.62 -5.61
N ASP A 84 10.05 -7.92 -6.46
CA ASP A 84 11.10 -8.89 -6.19
C ASP A 84 12.39 -8.15 -5.84
N TYR A 85 13.06 -8.54 -4.76
CA TYR A 85 14.34 -8.00 -4.33
C TYR A 85 15.43 -9.04 -4.50
N ASP A 86 16.48 -8.69 -5.22
CA ASP A 86 17.65 -9.54 -5.40
C ASP A 86 18.67 -9.23 -4.31
N ASP A 87 18.86 -10.18 -3.38
CA ASP A 87 19.75 -10.03 -2.21
C ASP A 87 21.23 -9.89 -2.58
N GLU A 88 21.65 -10.35 -3.78
CA GLU A 88 23.05 -10.31 -4.21
C GLU A 88 23.39 -8.96 -4.85
N SER A 89 22.51 -8.44 -5.70
CA SER A 89 22.72 -7.17 -6.39
C SER A 89 22.15 -5.97 -5.65
N GLY A 90 21.22 -6.17 -4.72
CA GLY A 90 20.45 -5.11 -4.07
C GLY A 90 19.43 -4.47 -5.01
N GLU A 91 19.11 -5.14 -6.12
CA GLU A 91 18.19 -4.60 -7.12
C GLU A 91 16.74 -4.97 -6.80
N TRP A 92 15.87 -3.97 -6.77
CA TRP A 92 14.43 -4.14 -6.67
C TRP A 92 13.79 -4.11 -8.07
N THR A 93 12.94 -5.11 -8.36
CA THR A 93 12.20 -5.25 -9.62
C THR A 93 10.69 -5.25 -9.35
N PRO A 94 9.90 -4.38 -10.01
CA PRO A 94 8.45 -4.35 -9.83
C PRO A 94 7.80 -5.63 -10.39
N THR A 95 6.81 -6.16 -9.68
CA THR A 95 6.01 -7.33 -10.10
C THR A 95 4.62 -6.93 -10.58
N SER A 96 4.25 -5.65 -10.46
CA SER A 96 2.99 -5.09 -10.92
C SER A 96 3.20 -3.79 -11.68
N ASP A 97 2.33 -3.54 -12.65
CA ASP A 97 2.27 -2.30 -13.44
C ASP A 97 1.23 -1.29 -12.92
N ARG A 98 0.64 -1.55 -11.73
CA ARG A 98 -0.39 -0.72 -11.13
C ARG A 98 -0.51 -0.78 -9.61
N VAL A 99 0.25 -1.64 -8.94
CA VAL A 99 0.29 -1.75 -7.48
C VAL A 99 1.72 -1.62 -7.02
N TYR A 100 1.97 -0.73 -6.08
CA TYR A 100 3.25 -0.54 -5.40
C TYR A 100 3.03 -0.63 -3.90
N ALA A 101 3.67 -1.58 -3.27
CA ALA A 101 3.70 -1.72 -1.82
C ALA A 101 5.12 -1.46 -1.31
N PHE A 102 5.22 -0.75 -0.21
CA PHE A 102 6.50 -0.37 0.39
C PHE A 102 6.40 -0.31 1.91
N ASP A 103 7.53 -0.52 2.57
CA ASP A 103 7.67 -0.24 3.99
C ASP A 103 7.76 1.28 4.19
N ALA A 104 6.89 1.84 5.03
CA ALA A 104 6.91 3.26 5.34
C ALA A 104 8.11 3.65 6.22
N GLU A 105 8.71 2.68 6.94
CA GLU A 105 9.97 2.78 7.67
C GLU A 105 11.12 2.31 6.77
N VAL A 106 12.01 3.20 6.36
CA VAL A 106 12.99 2.95 5.31
C VAL A 106 14.41 2.89 5.85
N PHE A 107 15.16 1.84 5.49
CA PHE A 107 16.57 1.69 5.89
C PHE A 107 17.51 2.68 5.20
N ASP A 108 17.30 2.95 3.91
CA ASP A 108 18.11 3.89 3.13
C ASP A 108 17.52 5.29 3.21
N ILE A 109 17.83 5.98 4.33
CA ILE A 109 17.31 7.32 4.61
C ILE A 109 17.80 8.33 3.55
N GLU A 110 19.03 8.16 3.02
CA GLU A 110 19.62 9.11 2.05
C GLU A 110 18.89 9.08 0.69
N HIS A 111 18.31 7.94 0.31
CA HIS A 111 17.62 7.74 -0.98
C HIS A 111 16.15 7.37 -0.83
N MET A 112 15.54 7.65 0.31
CA MET A 112 14.18 7.29 0.67
C MET A 112 13.16 7.67 -0.41
N TYR A 113 13.17 8.93 -0.84
CA TYR A 113 12.23 9.41 -1.85
C TYR A 113 12.65 9.07 -3.28
N THR A 114 13.92 8.86 -3.53
CA THR A 114 14.42 8.31 -4.80
C THR A 114 13.86 6.91 -5.05
N LEU A 115 13.88 6.06 -4.03
CA LEU A 115 13.30 4.71 -4.09
C LEU A 115 11.77 4.76 -4.18
N PHE A 116 11.12 5.63 -3.41
CA PHE A 116 9.68 5.84 -3.48
C PHE A 116 9.24 6.28 -4.89
N LEU A 117 9.90 7.28 -5.49
CA LEU A 117 9.59 7.77 -6.83
C LEU A 117 9.85 6.72 -7.92
N LYS A 118 10.87 5.86 -7.75
CA LYS A 118 11.10 4.69 -8.62
C LYS A 118 9.91 3.72 -8.56
N GLY A 119 9.36 3.49 -7.37
CA GLY A 119 8.13 2.69 -7.18
C GLY A 119 6.92 3.31 -7.87
N ILE A 120 6.70 4.62 -7.71
CA ILE A 120 5.61 5.34 -8.40
C ILE A 120 5.75 5.21 -9.92
N GLN A 121 6.93 5.44 -10.46
CA GLN A 121 7.17 5.31 -11.91
C GLN A 121 6.88 3.91 -12.43
N SER A 122 7.11 2.87 -11.63
CA SER A 122 6.85 1.48 -12.06
C SER A 122 5.38 1.17 -12.28
N ILE A 123 4.47 1.90 -11.60
CA ILE A 123 3.02 1.68 -11.67
C ILE A 123 2.28 2.74 -12.48
N VAL A 124 2.95 3.83 -12.86
CA VAL A 124 2.37 4.91 -13.66
C VAL A 124 3.08 4.99 -15.02
N PRO A 125 2.56 4.30 -16.05
CA PRO A 125 3.24 4.20 -17.35
C PRO A 125 3.26 5.52 -18.14
N ASP A 126 2.46 6.51 -17.74
CA ASP A 126 2.29 7.79 -18.43
C ASP A 126 3.34 8.83 -18.02
N ILE A 127 4.24 8.51 -17.07
CA ILE A 127 5.29 9.43 -16.60
C ILE A 127 6.69 8.86 -16.75
N GLU A 128 7.65 9.77 -16.94
CA GLU A 128 9.08 9.50 -16.85
C GLU A 128 9.68 10.42 -15.79
N ILE A 129 10.17 9.85 -14.69
CA ILE A 129 10.82 10.58 -13.61
C ILE A 129 12.33 10.49 -13.78
N THR A 130 13.00 11.64 -13.85
CA THR A 130 14.46 11.76 -14.00
C THR A 130 15.02 12.85 -13.09
N ASP A 131 16.34 12.89 -12.95
CA ASP A 131 17.08 13.92 -12.22
C ASP A 131 16.59 14.09 -10.75
N VAL A 132 16.23 12.98 -10.09
CA VAL A 132 15.82 12.99 -8.68
C VAL A 132 16.98 13.44 -7.80
N LYS A 133 16.71 14.38 -6.92
CA LYS A 133 17.65 14.90 -5.92
C LYS A 133 16.95 15.05 -4.60
N GLU A 134 17.62 14.62 -3.54
CA GLU A 134 17.20 14.81 -2.16
C GLU A 134 18.17 15.79 -1.49
N ASP A 135 17.65 16.87 -0.92
CA ASP A 135 18.40 17.85 -0.14
C ASP A 135 18.15 17.61 1.35
N LEU A 136 19.18 17.14 2.03
CA LEU A 136 19.15 16.79 3.46
C LEU A 136 19.70 17.93 4.33
N SER A 137 20.02 19.09 3.75
CA SER A 137 20.63 20.20 4.47
C SER A 137 19.73 20.81 5.56
N GLY A 138 18.42 20.59 5.46
CA GLY A 138 17.43 21.01 6.46
C GLY A 138 17.25 20.02 7.62
N MET A 139 17.91 18.86 7.57
CA MET A 139 17.82 17.83 8.63
C MET A 139 18.75 18.13 9.80
N THR A 140 18.38 17.67 10.98
CA THR A 140 19.17 17.77 12.22
C THR A 140 19.57 16.37 12.69
N GLU A 141 20.71 16.27 13.42
CA GLU A 141 21.19 14.99 13.95
C GLU A 141 20.28 14.42 15.08
N GLU A 142 19.50 15.28 15.72
CA GLU A 142 18.63 14.91 16.84
C GLU A 142 17.17 15.21 16.48
N MET A 143 16.29 14.26 16.80
CA MET A 143 14.86 14.50 16.72
C MET A 143 14.41 15.51 17.79
N THR A 144 13.59 16.44 17.38
CA THR A 144 13.00 17.47 18.24
C THR A 144 11.48 17.35 18.23
N THR A 145 10.85 17.67 19.37
CA THR A 145 9.39 17.71 19.42
C THR A 145 8.90 19.11 19.05
N SER A 146 8.04 19.20 18.05
CA SER A 146 7.39 20.46 17.68
C SER A 146 6.51 20.96 18.82
N GLU A 147 6.70 22.22 19.24
CA GLU A 147 5.88 22.85 20.29
C GLU A 147 4.43 23.06 19.84
N GLU A 148 4.19 23.17 18.51
CA GLU A 148 2.88 23.46 17.94
C GLU A 148 2.06 22.18 17.69
N SER A 149 2.67 21.13 17.11
CA SER A 149 1.99 19.88 16.77
C SER A 149 2.19 18.77 17.79
N GLY A 150 3.25 18.82 18.60
CA GLY A 150 3.68 17.75 19.49
C GLY A 150 4.32 16.56 18.74
N GLU A 151 4.55 16.70 17.43
CA GLU A 151 5.17 15.65 16.61
C GLU A 151 6.69 15.68 16.73
N MET A 152 7.29 14.50 16.69
CA MET A 152 8.75 14.36 16.64
C MET A 152 9.24 14.50 15.20
N THR A 153 10.20 15.39 14.97
CA THR A 153 10.78 15.66 13.64
C THR A 153 12.28 15.88 13.77
N ASP A 154 13.02 15.54 12.74
CA ASP A 154 14.44 15.82 12.58
C ASP A 154 14.71 16.92 11.52
N GLY A 155 13.72 17.77 11.27
CA GLY A 155 13.84 18.92 10.39
C GLY A 155 13.05 18.81 9.10
N THR A 156 13.64 19.27 7.99
CA THR A 156 13.00 19.24 6.67
C THR A 156 13.89 18.58 5.62
N ARG A 157 13.26 18.01 4.60
CA ARG A 157 13.91 17.39 3.45
C ARG A 157 13.36 17.96 2.16
N GLY A 158 14.23 18.47 1.30
CA GLY A 158 13.89 18.92 -0.04
C GLY A 158 13.95 17.77 -1.05
N ILE A 159 12.94 17.63 -1.90
CA ILE A 159 12.91 16.68 -3.00
C ILE A 159 12.68 17.45 -4.30
N SER A 160 13.47 17.17 -5.33
CA SER A 160 13.28 17.75 -6.66
C SER A 160 13.55 16.70 -7.75
N PHE A 161 12.79 16.77 -8.85
CA PHE A 161 12.92 15.87 -9.99
C PHE A 161 12.32 16.49 -11.26
N LEU A 162 12.57 15.86 -12.39
CA LEU A 162 11.83 16.12 -13.62
C LEU A 162 10.78 15.01 -13.82
N CYS A 163 9.55 15.41 -14.17
CA CYS A 163 8.50 14.51 -14.62
C CYS A 163 8.12 14.89 -16.04
N ASN A 164 8.30 13.99 -17.01
CA ASN A 164 8.12 14.25 -18.44
C ASN A 164 8.88 15.51 -18.91
N GLY A 165 10.04 15.80 -18.31
CA GLY A 165 10.86 16.98 -18.58
C GLY A 165 10.40 18.26 -17.87
N HIS A 166 9.30 18.26 -17.13
CA HIS A 166 8.85 19.39 -16.32
C HIS A 166 9.44 19.32 -14.91
N PRO A 167 9.95 20.45 -14.34
CA PRO A 167 10.54 20.45 -13.01
C PRO A 167 9.47 20.49 -11.91
N TYR A 168 9.68 19.66 -10.89
CA TYR A 168 8.88 19.62 -9.67
C TYR A 168 9.78 19.64 -8.45
N ALA A 169 9.31 20.27 -7.37
CA ALA A 169 10.01 20.27 -6.09
C ALA A 169 9.02 20.44 -4.93
N ILE A 170 9.35 19.80 -3.81
CA ILE A 170 8.64 19.93 -2.54
C ILE A 170 9.63 19.91 -1.40
N GLU A 171 9.31 20.60 -0.30
CA GLU A 171 9.97 20.47 0.99
C GLU A 171 9.01 19.80 1.95
N LEU A 172 9.44 18.72 2.59
CA LEU A 172 8.65 17.91 3.51
C LEU A 172 9.26 17.95 4.90
N THR A 173 8.40 17.92 5.93
CA THR A 173 8.85 17.61 7.29
C THR A 173 9.44 16.21 7.31
N SER A 174 10.62 16.07 7.91
CA SER A 174 11.30 14.78 8.07
C SER A 174 10.90 14.13 9.41
N TYR A 175 10.57 12.86 9.35
CA TYR A 175 10.19 12.02 10.50
C TYR A 175 11.18 10.87 10.69
N GLY A 176 12.48 11.17 10.55
CA GLY A 176 13.53 10.16 10.63
C GLY A 176 13.52 9.23 9.42
N ASP A 177 13.33 7.96 9.68
CA ASP A 177 13.28 6.88 8.71
C ASP A 177 11.88 6.61 8.12
N TRP A 178 10.88 7.45 8.48
CA TRP A 178 9.51 7.33 7.98
C TRP A 178 9.25 8.21 6.77
N ILE A 179 8.62 7.63 5.75
CA ILE A 179 8.12 8.39 4.59
C ILE A 179 6.98 9.32 5.03
N ASN A 180 7.16 10.62 4.78
CA ASN A 180 6.08 11.58 5.01
C ASN A 180 4.97 11.38 3.96
N PRO A 181 3.72 11.08 4.38
CA PRO A 181 2.61 10.79 3.46
C PRO A 181 2.22 11.97 2.56
N GLU A 182 2.62 13.21 2.87
CA GLU A 182 2.39 14.39 2.01
C GLU A 182 3.03 14.25 0.62
N ILE A 183 4.04 13.37 0.48
CA ILE A 183 4.62 13.06 -0.84
C ILE A 183 3.58 12.41 -1.78
N ILE A 184 2.61 11.67 -1.24
CA ILE A 184 1.55 11.03 -2.04
C ILE A 184 0.61 12.08 -2.59
N ASP A 185 0.17 13.02 -1.75
CA ASP A 185 -0.68 14.15 -2.18
C ASP A 185 0.04 15.01 -3.23
N PHE A 186 1.35 15.25 -3.01
CA PHE A 186 2.16 15.98 -3.98
C PHE A 186 2.26 15.24 -5.33
N MET A 187 2.46 13.91 -5.31
CA MET A 187 2.48 13.11 -6.54
C MET A 187 1.12 13.09 -7.25
N GLU A 188 0.01 13.10 -6.52
CA GLU A 188 -1.33 13.28 -7.12
C GLU A 188 -1.44 14.61 -7.89
N ASP A 189 -0.94 15.71 -7.30
CA ASP A 189 -0.89 17.01 -7.97
C ASP A 189 0.01 16.97 -9.23
N VAL A 190 1.12 16.24 -9.19
CA VAL A 190 2.00 16.04 -10.35
C VAL A 190 1.26 15.28 -11.45
N LEU A 191 0.61 14.16 -11.11
CA LEU A 191 -0.14 13.35 -12.08
C LEU A 191 -1.29 14.11 -12.72
N GLU A 192 -1.96 14.98 -11.96
CA GLU A 192 -3.00 15.88 -12.51
C GLU A 192 -2.41 16.85 -13.53
N LYS A 193 -1.29 17.49 -13.22
CA LYS A 193 -0.62 18.46 -14.12
C LYS A 193 -0.07 17.78 -15.37
N GLU A 194 0.39 16.52 -15.26
CA GLU A 194 0.84 15.71 -16.38
C GLU A 194 -0.32 15.08 -17.18
N ASN A 195 -1.57 15.35 -16.79
CA ASN A 195 -2.79 14.83 -17.42
C ASN A 195 -2.89 13.31 -17.42
N CYS A 196 -2.38 12.65 -16.39
CA CYS A 196 -2.51 11.21 -16.23
C CYS A 196 -4.00 10.80 -16.09
N PRO A 197 -4.42 9.71 -16.77
CA PRO A 197 -5.85 9.33 -16.83
C PRO A 197 -6.37 8.68 -15.55
N LYS A 198 -5.48 8.27 -14.64
CA LYS A 198 -5.80 7.62 -13.37
C LYS A 198 -5.13 8.35 -12.22
N ARG A 199 -5.38 7.89 -10.99
CA ARG A 199 -4.85 8.46 -9.75
C ARG A 199 -4.19 7.41 -8.90
N LEU A 200 -3.32 7.86 -7.98
CA LEU A 200 -2.81 7.03 -6.91
C LEU A 200 -3.88 6.90 -5.82
N HIS A 201 -4.20 5.70 -5.45
CA HIS A 201 -5.11 5.41 -4.34
C HIS A 201 -4.34 4.69 -3.24
N LEU A 202 -4.18 5.36 -2.10
CA LEU A 202 -3.57 4.76 -0.92
C LEU A 202 -4.62 3.92 -0.20
N LEU A 203 -4.39 2.63 -0.09
CA LEU A 203 -5.23 1.75 0.74
C LEU A 203 -5.04 2.08 2.24
N PRO A 204 -6.05 1.79 3.08
CA PRO A 204 -5.89 1.95 4.53
C PRO A 204 -4.65 1.20 5.01
N VAL A 205 -3.70 1.93 5.62
CA VAL A 205 -2.41 1.37 6.05
C VAL A 205 -2.64 0.34 7.15
N MET A 206 -2.09 -0.85 6.96
CA MET A 206 -2.04 -1.90 7.97
C MET A 206 -0.58 -2.09 8.36
N ASP A 207 -0.27 -1.83 9.65
CA ASP A 207 1.09 -1.87 10.17
C ASP A 207 2.02 -0.86 9.45
N GLN A 208 3.23 -1.22 9.10
CA GLN A 208 4.23 -0.36 8.43
C GLN A 208 4.12 -0.39 6.90
N VAL A 209 3.43 -1.38 6.34
CA VAL A 209 3.30 -1.51 4.89
C VAL A 209 2.25 -0.54 4.37
N ALA A 210 2.62 0.23 3.36
CA ALA A 210 1.71 1.08 2.59
C ALA A 210 1.50 0.48 1.20
N VAL A 211 0.26 0.52 0.70
CA VAL A 211 -0.09 0.00 -0.64
C VAL A 211 -0.72 1.10 -1.46
N LEU A 212 -0.06 1.48 -2.54
CA LEU A 212 -0.55 2.42 -3.53
C LEU A 212 -1.03 1.69 -4.77
N VAL A 213 -2.18 2.11 -5.29
CA VAL A 213 -2.80 1.54 -6.48
C VAL A 213 -3.04 2.64 -7.51
N TYR A 214 -2.49 2.49 -8.72
CA TYR A 214 -2.77 3.39 -9.83
C TYR A 214 -4.04 2.94 -10.56
N CYS A 215 -5.17 3.58 -10.26
CA CYS A 215 -6.49 3.14 -10.70
C CYS A 215 -7.45 4.30 -11.02
N THR A 216 -8.61 3.96 -11.59
CA THR A 216 -9.72 4.91 -11.76
C THR A 216 -10.46 5.11 -10.44
N GLU A 217 -11.24 6.20 -10.34
CA GLU A 217 -12.10 6.44 -9.17
C GLU A 217 -13.10 5.30 -8.92
N GLU A 218 -13.60 4.66 -9.98
CA GLU A 218 -14.51 3.53 -9.87
C GLU A 218 -13.80 2.30 -9.26
N GLN A 219 -12.56 2.03 -9.70
CA GLN A 219 -11.74 0.94 -9.14
C GLN A 219 -11.37 1.23 -7.69
N ALA A 220 -11.00 2.46 -7.35
CA ALA A 220 -10.71 2.88 -5.98
C ALA A 220 -11.91 2.65 -5.05
N ALA A 221 -13.11 3.08 -5.45
CA ALA A 221 -14.33 2.87 -4.68
C ALA A 221 -14.65 1.37 -4.49
N ALA A 222 -14.41 0.55 -5.51
CA ALA A 222 -14.62 -0.90 -5.42
C ALA A 222 -13.60 -1.58 -4.49
N LEU A 223 -12.34 -1.13 -4.50
CA LEU A 223 -11.30 -1.58 -3.55
C LEU A 223 -11.66 -1.21 -2.11
N ASP A 224 -12.07 0.04 -1.88
CA ASP A 224 -12.49 0.49 -0.55
C ASP A 224 -13.66 -0.35 -0.02
N ALA A 225 -14.66 -0.63 -0.87
CA ALA A 225 -15.78 -1.48 -0.50
C ALA A 225 -15.36 -2.93 -0.19
N LEU A 226 -14.36 -3.46 -0.90
CA LEU A 226 -13.83 -4.80 -0.66
C LEU A 226 -13.02 -4.90 0.64
N ILE A 227 -12.24 -3.84 0.97
CA ILE A 227 -11.33 -3.81 2.12
C ILE A 227 -12.09 -3.47 3.42
N GLN A 228 -13.10 -2.61 3.35
CA GLN A 228 -13.90 -2.22 4.52
C GLN A 228 -15.02 -3.25 4.85
N GLY A 229 -15.36 -4.14 3.93
CA GLY A 229 -16.19 -5.32 4.02
C GLY A 229 -17.37 -5.49 4.44
#